data_bfb46fa5e31c6f7d1859e16d077656c5
#
_entry.id   bfb46fa5e31c6f7d1859e16d077656c5
#
_cell.length_a   1.000
_cell.length_b   1.000
_cell.length_c   1.000
_cell.angle_alpha   90.00
_cell.angle_beta   90.00
_cell.angle_gamma   90.00
#
_symmetry.space_group_name_H-M   'P 1'
#
loop_
_entity.id
_entity.type
_entity.pdbx_description
1 polymer ?
#
loop_
_entity_poly.entity_id
_entity_poly.type
_entity_poly.pdbx_seq_one_letter_code
_entity_poly.pdbx_strand_id
1 'polypeptide(L)'
;MKNILIIGALGQLGSEIATRLRELYGDVHVVLTDIRDDVNRDLIEGGPFHLVDCRDGKRLGELVCSYRIDTIYHLAALLSATAEKNPQKAWDINMNGLMTALEIARENRCALFTPSSIGAFGPTTPKKFTPQDTIQRPTSIYGVTKVAGELLCDYYHHKYDVDTRGVRYPGIISNMTPPGGGTTDYAVEIYYAALESHHYECFLQGDTYLDMMYMPDAVKAAIQIMEADPSKLRHRNAFNVAAMSFCPEEQAAYIRTHIPDFTISYRIDPVKQAIADSWPDCLEDYAARVEWGWKPSYDLQGMTADMLKTIGERMVKKGGNPR
;
A
#
# COMPACT_ATOMS: atom_id res chain seq x y z
N MET A 1 -4.28 -20.33 1.13
CA MET A 1 -5.40 -19.47 1.59
C MET A 1 -6.72 -20.09 1.15
N LYS A 2 -7.72 -20.14 2.04
CA LYS A 2 -9.08 -20.64 1.71
C LYS A 2 -10.14 -19.65 2.19
N ASN A 3 -10.06 -19.25 3.46
CA ASN A 3 -10.97 -18.29 4.07
C ASN A 3 -10.15 -17.11 4.61
N ILE A 4 -10.44 -15.92 4.13
CA ILE A 4 -9.61 -14.74 4.29
C ILE A 4 -10.37 -13.68 5.07
N LEU A 5 -9.71 -13.05 6.04
CA LEU A 5 -10.20 -11.86 6.75
C LEU A 5 -9.35 -10.66 6.34
N ILE A 6 -10.00 -9.57 5.93
CA ILE A 6 -9.33 -8.30 5.63
C ILE A 6 -9.75 -7.27 6.67
N ILE A 7 -8.78 -6.77 7.44
CA ILE A 7 -8.96 -5.71 8.45
C ILE A 7 -8.51 -4.39 7.84
N GLY A 8 -9.41 -3.41 7.73
CA GLY A 8 -9.18 -2.16 7.01
C GLY A 8 -9.48 -2.29 5.50
N ALA A 9 -10.51 -3.06 5.18
CA ALA A 9 -10.87 -3.43 3.81
C ALA A 9 -11.34 -2.28 2.92
N LEU A 10 -11.82 -1.17 3.48
CA LEU A 10 -12.32 -0.02 2.72
C LEU A 10 -11.26 1.08 2.54
N GLY A 11 -10.01 0.81 2.92
CA GLY A 11 -8.86 1.65 2.59
C GLY A 11 -8.47 1.53 1.12
N GLN A 12 -7.52 2.37 0.66
CA GLN A 12 -7.04 2.38 -0.72
C GLN A 12 -6.53 1.00 -1.17
N LEU A 13 -5.55 0.45 -0.47
CA LEU A 13 -4.99 -0.87 -0.77
C LEU A 13 -6.00 -1.99 -0.42
N GLY A 14 -6.76 -1.79 0.66
CA GLY A 14 -7.72 -2.79 1.17
C GLY A 14 -8.82 -3.10 0.18
N SER A 15 -9.42 -2.10 -0.45
CA SER A 15 -10.50 -2.28 -1.42
C SER A 15 -10.04 -3.01 -2.68
N GLU A 16 -8.86 -2.69 -3.19
CA GLU A 16 -8.28 -3.33 -4.38
C GLU A 16 -7.88 -4.80 -4.09
N ILE A 17 -7.25 -5.05 -2.93
CA ILE A 17 -6.95 -6.43 -2.50
C ILE A 17 -8.24 -7.23 -2.28
N ALA A 18 -9.25 -6.64 -1.63
CA ALA A 18 -10.52 -7.30 -1.37
C ALA A 18 -11.24 -7.71 -2.67
N THR A 19 -11.31 -6.79 -3.64
CA THR A 19 -11.87 -7.07 -4.96
C THR A 19 -11.14 -8.23 -5.62
N ARG A 20 -9.81 -8.16 -5.67
CA ARG A 20 -9.01 -9.20 -6.33
C ARG A 20 -9.09 -10.55 -5.62
N LEU A 21 -9.09 -10.59 -4.29
CA LEU A 21 -9.23 -11.83 -3.53
C LEU A 21 -10.62 -12.44 -3.71
N ARG A 22 -11.68 -11.65 -3.79
CA ARG A 22 -13.03 -12.16 -4.11
C ARG A 22 -13.12 -12.78 -5.50
N GLU A 23 -12.48 -12.17 -6.50
CA GLU A 23 -12.38 -12.75 -7.85
C GLU A 23 -11.67 -14.11 -7.84
N LEU A 24 -10.62 -14.27 -7.01
CA LEU A 24 -9.80 -15.49 -6.99
C LEU A 24 -10.39 -16.60 -6.10
N TYR A 25 -10.97 -16.23 -4.95
CA TYR A 25 -11.39 -17.19 -3.93
C TYR A 25 -12.92 -17.28 -3.75
N GLY A 26 -13.67 -16.34 -4.34
CA GLY A 26 -15.12 -16.23 -4.20
C GLY A 26 -15.54 -15.34 -3.02
N ASP A 27 -16.66 -14.64 -3.20
CA ASP A 27 -17.14 -13.61 -2.28
C ASP A 27 -17.35 -14.10 -0.84
N VAL A 28 -17.89 -15.32 -0.69
CA VAL A 28 -18.21 -15.91 0.62
C VAL A 28 -16.99 -16.30 1.44
N HIS A 29 -15.82 -16.42 0.79
CA HIS A 29 -14.55 -16.79 1.41
C HIS A 29 -13.70 -15.59 1.83
N VAL A 30 -14.13 -14.36 1.50
CA VAL A 30 -13.40 -13.14 1.80
C VAL A 30 -14.26 -12.23 2.67
N VAL A 31 -14.00 -12.29 3.96
CA VAL A 31 -14.69 -11.50 4.99
C VAL A 31 -14.01 -10.17 5.15
N LEU A 32 -14.76 -9.08 5.04
CA LEU A 32 -14.25 -7.73 5.14
C LEU A 32 -14.60 -7.10 6.49
N THR A 33 -13.66 -6.36 7.07
CA THR A 33 -13.91 -5.50 8.24
C THR A 33 -13.31 -4.12 8.04
N ASP A 34 -14.03 -3.10 8.50
CA ASP A 34 -13.57 -1.71 8.56
C ASP A 34 -14.29 -0.96 9.70
N ILE A 35 -13.82 0.22 10.08
CA ILE A 35 -14.52 1.13 11.00
C ILE A 35 -15.53 2.03 10.31
N ARG A 36 -15.66 1.95 8.99
CA ARG A 36 -16.57 2.71 8.14
C ARG A 36 -17.48 1.76 7.37
N ASP A 37 -18.66 2.23 7.02
CA ASP A 37 -19.65 1.53 6.18
C ASP A 37 -20.32 2.46 5.17
N ASP A 38 -19.84 3.69 5.05
CA ASP A 38 -20.36 4.76 4.23
C ASP A 38 -19.69 4.90 2.85
N VAL A 39 -18.69 4.08 2.58
CA VAL A 39 -17.89 4.11 1.35
C VAL A 39 -17.88 2.75 0.66
N ASN A 40 -17.76 2.75 -0.68
CA ASN A 40 -17.62 1.54 -1.50
C ASN A 40 -18.73 0.48 -1.25
N ARG A 41 -20.01 0.89 -1.43
CA ARG A 41 -21.17 0.03 -1.18
C ARG A 41 -21.16 -1.26 -1.97
N ASP A 42 -20.74 -1.24 -3.22
CA ASP A 42 -20.66 -2.44 -4.05
C ASP A 42 -19.75 -3.50 -3.44
N LEU A 43 -18.63 -3.07 -2.83
CA LEU A 43 -17.74 -3.96 -2.13
C LEU A 43 -18.35 -4.49 -0.83
N ILE A 44 -19.09 -3.67 -0.09
CA ILE A 44 -19.78 -4.07 1.15
C ILE A 44 -20.89 -5.08 0.85
N GLU A 45 -21.71 -4.82 -0.14
CA GLU A 45 -22.88 -5.65 -0.51
C GLU A 45 -22.47 -6.95 -1.25
N GLY A 46 -21.27 -6.96 -1.86
CA GLY A 46 -20.75 -8.08 -2.65
C GLY A 46 -20.36 -9.33 -1.83
N GLY A 47 -20.42 -9.30 -0.48
CA GLY A 47 -20.05 -10.44 0.36
C GLY A 47 -20.02 -10.10 1.86
N PRO A 48 -19.55 -11.02 2.74
CA PRO A 48 -19.54 -10.79 4.18
C PRO A 48 -18.76 -9.52 4.56
N PHE A 49 -19.44 -8.62 5.27
CA PHE A 49 -18.85 -7.38 5.80
C PHE A 49 -19.28 -7.15 7.25
N HIS A 50 -18.36 -6.69 8.10
CA HIS A 50 -18.63 -6.36 9.49
C HIS A 50 -17.96 -5.04 9.87
N LEU A 51 -18.72 -4.17 10.54
CA LEU A 51 -18.19 -2.92 11.11
C LEU A 51 -17.45 -3.24 12.40
N VAL A 52 -16.11 -3.19 12.38
CA VAL A 52 -15.25 -3.57 13.51
C VAL A 52 -13.99 -2.72 13.54
N ASP A 53 -13.63 -2.23 14.73
CA ASP A 53 -12.33 -1.60 14.98
C ASP A 53 -11.23 -2.66 15.02
N CYS A 54 -10.08 -2.40 14.39
CA CYS A 54 -8.93 -3.31 14.36
C CYS A 54 -8.38 -3.66 15.76
N ARG A 55 -8.73 -2.89 16.79
CA ARG A 55 -8.35 -3.11 18.20
C ARG A 55 -9.36 -3.98 18.97
N ASP A 56 -10.54 -4.26 18.40
CA ASP A 56 -11.53 -5.13 19.04
C ASP A 56 -11.19 -6.61 18.80
N GLY A 57 -10.22 -7.09 19.59
CA GLY A 57 -9.75 -8.48 19.50
C GLY A 57 -10.83 -9.52 19.76
N LYS A 58 -11.81 -9.21 20.64
CA LYS A 58 -12.92 -10.13 20.92
C LYS A 58 -13.77 -10.33 19.66
N ARG A 59 -14.21 -9.24 19.06
CA ARG A 59 -15.07 -9.30 17.87
C ARG A 59 -14.36 -9.91 16.67
N LEU A 60 -13.11 -9.54 16.43
CA LEU A 60 -12.29 -10.10 15.36
C LEU A 60 -12.05 -11.61 15.58
N GLY A 61 -11.78 -12.06 16.81
CA GLY A 61 -11.61 -13.48 17.14
C GLY A 61 -12.89 -14.28 16.92
N GLU A 62 -14.07 -13.74 17.27
CA GLU A 62 -15.37 -14.35 16.97
C GLU A 62 -15.56 -14.56 15.45
N LEU A 63 -15.17 -13.56 14.63
CA LEU A 63 -15.26 -13.67 13.17
C LEU A 63 -14.29 -14.73 12.63
N VAL A 64 -13.05 -14.76 13.11
CA VAL A 64 -12.06 -15.76 12.71
C VAL A 64 -12.59 -17.17 12.95
N CYS A 65 -13.17 -17.44 14.11
CA CYS A 65 -13.76 -18.73 14.43
C CYS A 65 -15.00 -19.05 13.57
N SER A 66 -15.94 -18.08 13.44
CA SER A 66 -17.22 -18.28 12.74
C SER A 66 -17.05 -18.55 11.25
N TYR A 67 -16.12 -17.85 10.61
CA TYR A 67 -15.81 -18.01 9.18
C TYR A 67 -14.67 -19.00 8.90
N ARG A 68 -14.09 -19.62 9.94
CA ARG A 68 -12.95 -20.55 9.83
C ARG A 68 -11.80 -19.92 9.04
N ILE A 69 -11.45 -18.68 9.40
CA ILE A 69 -10.38 -17.91 8.72
C ILE A 69 -9.04 -18.63 8.90
N ASP A 70 -8.30 -18.75 7.82
CA ASP A 70 -6.92 -19.26 7.80
C ASP A 70 -5.89 -18.20 7.46
N THR A 71 -6.34 -17.06 6.95
CA THR A 71 -5.45 -15.99 6.48
C THR A 71 -6.01 -14.61 6.84
N ILE A 72 -5.19 -13.76 7.45
CA ILE A 72 -5.55 -12.40 7.85
C ILE A 72 -4.71 -11.40 7.04
N TYR A 73 -5.36 -10.44 6.38
CA TYR A 73 -4.74 -9.24 5.84
C TYR A 73 -5.00 -8.08 6.78
N HIS A 74 -3.99 -7.65 7.53
CA HIS A 74 -4.09 -6.49 8.42
C HIS A 74 -3.61 -5.23 7.69
N LEU A 75 -4.57 -4.45 7.18
CA LEU A 75 -4.33 -3.26 6.37
C LEU A 75 -4.73 -1.95 7.08
N ALA A 76 -5.37 -2.06 8.24
CA ALA A 76 -5.80 -0.89 9.02
C ALA A 76 -4.59 -0.13 9.58
N ALA A 77 -4.45 1.14 9.20
CA ALA A 77 -3.41 2.02 9.70
C ALA A 77 -3.75 3.49 9.48
N LEU A 78 -3.23 4.37 10.33
CA LEU A 78 -3.12 5.80 10.04
C LEU A 78 -1.85 6.06 9.25
N LEU A 79 -2.01 6.73 8.10
CA LEU A 79 -0.91 7.03 7.17
C LEU A 79 -0.14 8.30 7.57
N SER A 80 1.01 8.52 6.94
CA SER A 80 2.04 9.49 7.31
C SER A 80 1.50 10.87 7.73
N ALA A 81 0.81 11.59 6.86
CA ALA A 81 0.33 12.95 7.15
C ALA A 81 -0.70 13.02 8.28
N THR A 82 -1.58 12.02 8.41
CA THR A 82 -2.57 11.92 9.49
C THR A 82 -1.91 11.48 10.79
N ALA A 83 -0.94 10.60 10.73
CA ALA A 83 -0.19 10.11 11.88
C ALA A 83 0.61 11.23 12.56
N GLU A 84 1.29 12.09 11.77
CA GLU A 84 2.02 13.24 12.31
C GLU A 84 1.13 14.25 13.05
N LYS A 85 -0.13 14.41 12.62
CA LYS A 85 -1.08 15.28 13.31
C LYS A 85 -1.52 14.74 14.67
N ASN A 86 -1.47 13.43 14.88
CA ASN A 86 -1.87 12.78 16.13
C ASN A 86 -1.03 11.52 16.39
N PRO A 87 0.22 11.67 16.86
CA PRO A 87 1.16 10.56 17.04
C PRO A 87 0.68 9.47 18.01
N GLN A 88 0.00 9.85 19.09
CA GLN A 88 -0.52 8.89 20.07
C GLN A 88 -1.63 8.01 19.48
N LYS A 89 -2.56 8.62 18.74
CA LYS A 89 -3.61 7.88 18.03
C LYS A 89 -3.02 6.98 16.94
N ALA A 90 -2.00 7.47 16.23
CA ALA A 90 -1.29 6.69 15.24
C ALA A 90 -0.63 5.45 15.86
N TRP A 91 0.07 5.63 16.99
CA TRP A 91 0.63 4.51 17.73
C TRP A 91 -0.45 3.50 18.15
N ASP A 92 -1.53 3.98 18.75
CA ASP A 92 -2.61 3.13 19.24
C ASP A 92 -3.24 2.29 18.12
N ILE A 93 -3.56 2.89 16.97
CA ILE A 93 -4.17 2.17 15.85
C ILE A 93 -3.15 1.25 15.17
N ASN A 94 -1.96 1.77 14.83
CA ASN A 94 -0.99 1.03 14.04
C ASN A 94 -0.33 -0.11 14.83
N MET A 95 -0.07 0.08 16.13
CA MET A 95 0.63 -0.90 16.94
C MET A 95 -0.32 -1.82 17.72
N ASN A 96 -1.34 -1.27 18.41
CA ASN A 96 -2.28 -2.11 19.15
C ASN A 96 -3.19 -2.88 18.18
N GLY A 97 -3.55 -2.30 17.03
CA GLY A 97 -4.28 -3.02 15.97
C GLY A 97 -3.47 -4.19 15.42
N LEU A 98 -2.17 -3.99 15.12
CA LEU A 98 -1.28 -5.05 14.66
C LEU A 98 -1.08 -6.13 15.76
N MET A 99 -0.87 -5.71 17.01
CA MET A 99 -0.75 -6.65 18.13
C MET A 99 -2.00 -7.52 18.27
N THR A 100 -3.18 -6.92 18.16
CA THR A 100 -4.46 -7.64 18.17
C THR A 100 -4.54 -8.68 17.04
N ALA A 101 -4.17 -8.30 15.83
CA ALA A 101 -4.19 -9.22 14.69
C ALA A 101 -3.17 -10.37 14.86
N LEU A 102 -1.98 -10.09 15.40
CA LEU A 102 -0.95 -11.10 15.67
C LEU A 102 -1.37 -12.09 16.76
N GLU A 103 -2.00 -11.64 17.86
CA GLU A 103 -2.52 -12.54 18.90
C GLU A 103 -3.63 -13.43 18.34
N ILE A 104 -4.56 -12.89 17.57
CA ILE A 104 -5.61 -13.68 16.93
C ILE A 104 -5.00 -14.69 15.96
N ALA A 105 -4.01 -14.30 15.16
CA ALA A 105 -3.31 -15.19 14.25
C ALA A 105 -2.62 -16.34 15.01
N ARG A 106 -1.95 -16.03 16.12
CA ARG A 106 -1.30 -17.00 17.00
C ARG A 106 -2.31 -18.01 17.60
N GLU A 107 -3.40 -17.51 18.15
CA GLU A 107 -4.41 -18.34 18.83
C GLU A 107 -5.16 -19.27 17.85
N ASN A 108 -5.39 -18.80 16.62
CA ASN A 108 -6.18 -19.52 15.61
C ASN A 108 -5.32 -20.16 14.51
N ARG A 109 -3.99 -20.07 14.59
CA ARG A 109 -3.05 -20.61 13.58
C ARG A 109 -3.31 -20.05 12.17
N CYS A 110 -3.60 -18.76 12.08
CA CYS A 110 -3.76 -18.07 10.81
C CYS A 110 -2.41 -17.54 10.32
N ALA A 111 -2.22 -17.53 8.99
CA ALA A 111 -1.18 -16.72 8.38
C ALA A 111 -1.59 -15.24 8.41
N LEU A 112 -0.62 -14.33 8.54
CA LEU A 112 -0.87 -12.89 8.62
C LEU A 112 -0.05 -12.13 7.61
N PHE A 113 -0.71 -11.32 6.78
CA PHE A 113 -0.09 -10.29 5.95
C PHE A 113 -0.25 -8.92 6.59
N THR A 114 0.84 -8.16 6.66
CA THR A 114 0.79 -6.73 7.00
C THR A 114 1.77 -5.93 6.14
N PRO A 115 1.33 -4.80 5.52
CA PRO A 115 2.21 -3.99 4.69
C PRO A 115 3.14 -3.12 5.54
N SER A 116 4.41 -3.12 5.20
CA SER A 116 5.35 -2.07 5.55
C SER A 116 5.47 -1.04 4.41
N SER A 117 6.43 -0.15 4.46
CA SER A 117 6.56 0.98 3.55
C SER A 117 8.01 1.45 3.45
N ILE A 118 8.37 2.13 2.37
CA ILE A 118 9.62 2.92 2.30
C ILE A 118 9.71 3.96 3.42
N GLY A 119 8.59 4.35 4.03
CA GLY A 119 8.57 5.18 5.22
C GLY A 119 9.27 4.58 6.45
N ALA A 120 9.58 3.28 6.47
CA ALA A 120 10.42 2.62 7.48
C ALA A 120 11.90 3.02 7.40
N PHE A 121 12.33 3.58 6.28
CA PHE A 121 13.68 4.09 6.09
C PHE A 121 13.79 5.56 6.53
N GLY A 122 15.02 6.04 6.63
CA GLY A 122 15.28 7.41 7.08
C GLY A 122 16.53 8.01 6.45
N PRO A 123 16.91 9.25 6.82
CA PRO A 123 17.99 9.99 6.16
C PRO A 123 19.37 9.33 6.14
N THR A 124 19.60 8.36 7.03
CA THR A 124 20.86 7.61 7.12
C THR A 124 20.86 6.28 6.36
N THR A 125 19.72 5.92 5.76
CA THR A 125 19.59 4.75 4.91
C THR A 125 20.23 5.03 3.53
N PRO A 126 20.99 4.08 2.94
CA PRO A 126 21.42 4.22 1.55
C PRO A 126 20.22 4.42 0.61
N LYS A 127 20.23 5.49 -0.20
CA LYS A 127 19.08 5.86 -1.03
C LYS A 127 18.95 5.05 -2.32
N LYS A 128 20.11 4.76 -2.95
CA LYS A 128 20.16 4.03 -4.22
C LYS A 128 20.34 2.55 -3.95
N PHE A 129 19.45 1.73 -4.52
CA PHE A 129 19.43 0.29 -4.32
C PHE A 129 19.43 -0.05 -2.82
N THR A 130 18.49 0.56 -2.09
CA THR A 130 18.36 0.37 -0.64
C THR A 130 18.29 -1.11 -0.31
N PRO A 131 19.26 -1.67 0.42
CA PRO A 131 19.32 -3.11 0.67
C PRO A 131 18.14 -3.63 1.49
N GLN A 132 17.84 -4.93 1.34
CA GLN A 132 16.83 -5.61 2.13
C GLN A 132 17.11 -5.44 3.64
N ASP A 133 18.32 -5.70 4.05
CA ASP A 133 18.78 -5.55 5.43
C ASP A 133 19.66 -4.30 5.54
N THR A 134 19.15 -3.27 6.17
CA THR A 134 19.84 -1.98 6.29
C THR A 134 19.36 -1.20 7.50
N ILE A 135 19.99 -0.03 7.73
CA ILE A 135 19.62 0.87 8.82
C ILE A 135 18.23 1.47 8.58
N GLN A 136 17.34 1.26 9.54
CA GLN A 136 16.01 1.85 9.57
C GLN A 136 15.95 2.87 10.72
N ARG A 137 16.06 4.17 10.38
CA ARG A 137 15.94 5.29 11.34
C ARG A 137 15.00 6.36 10.79
N PRO A 138 13.71 6.02 10.67
CA PRO A 138 12.71 6.99 10.19
C PRO A 138 12.58 8.17 11.14
N THR A 139 12.21 9.33 10.59
CA THR A 139 12.00 10.56 11.35
C THR A 139 10.51 10.87 11.56
N SER A 140 9.61 10.03 11.02
CA SER A 140 8.17 10.18 11.19
C SER A 140 7.60 9.13 12.14
N ILE A 141 6.51 9.47 12.87
CA ILE A 141 5.81 8.50 13.73
C ILE A 141 5.27 7.32 12.92
N TYR A 142 4.81 7.57 11.69
CA TYR A 142 4.39 6.51 10.78
C TYR A 142 5.53 5.52 10.51
N GLY A 143 6.70 6.02 10.14
CA GLY A 143 7.87 5.17 9.91
C GLY A 143 8.30 4.41 11.15
N VAL A 144 8.28 5.05 12.33
CA VAL A 144 8.55 4.38 13.61
C VAL A 144 7.60 3.21 13.84
N THR A 145 6.29 3.38 13.59
CA THR A 145 5.33 2.27 13.73
C THR A 145 5.55 1.17 12.69
N LYS A 146 6.03 1.50 11.47
CA LYS A 146 6.35 0.48 10.46
C LYS A 146 7.55 -0.36 10.87
N VAL A 147 8.64 0.25 11.31
CA VAL A 147 9.82 -0.47 11.84
C VAL A 147 9.43 -1.36 13.04
N ALA A 148 8.70 -0.80 14.01
CA ALA A 148 8.25 -1.56 15.16
C ALA A 148 7.35 -2.73 14.76
N GLY A 149 6.48 -2.55 13.76
CA GLY A 149 5.61 -3.59 13.21
C GLY A 149 6.39 -4.71 12.52
N GLU A 150 7.42 -4.38 11.73
CA GLU A 150 8.32 -5.37 11.12
C GLU A 150 8.97 -6.25 12.19
N LEU A 151 9.60 -5.62 13.19
CA LEU A 151 10.26 -6.34 14.29
C LEU A 151 9.28 -7.18 15.12
N LEU A 152 8.04 -6.69 15.29
CA LEU A 152 7.00 -7.42 16.00
C LEU A 152 6.55 -8.66 15.22
N CYS A 153 6.41 -8.57 13.91
CA CYS A 153 6.11 -9.71 13.05
C CYS A 153 7.22 -10.77 13.10
N ASP A 154 8.49 -10.36 13.05
CA ASP A 154 9.64 -11.26 13.21
C ASP A 154 9.63 -11.95 14.59
N TYR A 155 9.37 -11.18 15.65
CA TYR A 155 9.26 -11.73 17.00
C TYR A 155 8.16 -12.80 17.09
N TYR A 156 6.95 -12.53 16.54
CA TYR A 156 5.85 -13.49 16.55
C TYR A 156 6.15 -14.74 15.73
N HIS A 157 6.84 -14.59 14.61
CA HIS A 157 7.30 -15.74 13.84
C HIS A 157 8.29 -16.59 14.64
N HIS A 158 9.37 -15.99 15.15
CA HIS A 158 10.43 -16.72 15.86
C HIS A 158 9.97 -17.31 17.19
N LYS A 159 9.12 -16.61 17.91
CA LYS A 159 8.69 -17.00 19.25
C LYS A 159 7.50 -17.96 19.25
N TYR A 160 6.56 -17.76 18.35
CA TYR A 160 5.27 -18.44 18.38
C TYR A 160 4.93 -19.18 17.09
N ASP A 161 5.84 -19.22 16.12
CA ASP A 161 5.68 -19.86 14.81
C ASP A 161 4.46 -19.33 14.02
N VAL A 162 4.14 -18.05 14.20
CA VAL A 162 3.10 -17.39 13.38
C VAL A 162 3.65 -17.15 11.98
N ASP A 163 2.94 -17.56 10.96
CA ASP A 163 3.29 -17.29 9.57
C ASP A 163 3.02 -15.82 9.22
N THR A 164 3.94 -14.93 9.63
CA THR A 164 3.87 -13.52 9.30
C THR A 164 4.56 -13.24 7.98
N ARG A 165 3.89 -12.48 7.10
CA ARG A 165 4.42 -12.08 5.79
C ARG A 165 4.08 -10.63 5.49
N GLY A 166 4.94 -9.96 4.74
CA GLY A 166 4.70 -8.57 4.37
C GLY A 166 5.73 -8.05 3.38
N VAL A 167 5.44 -6.89 2.82
CA VAL A 167 6.30 -6.18 1.87
C VAL A 167 6.46 -4.72 2.29
N ARG A 168 7.60 -4.11 1.99
CA ARG A 168 7.82 -2.66 2.07
C ARG A 168 7.40 -2.06 0.75
N TYR A 169 6.21 -1.47 0.74
CA TYR A 169 5.71 -0.80 -0.45
C TYR A 169 6.45 0.51 -0.71
N PRO A 170 6.80 0.78 -1.97
CA PRO A 170 7.13 2.13 -2.43
C PRO A 170 5.89 3.04 -2.46
N GLY A 171 6.00 4.21 -3.07
CA GLY A 171 4.85 5.07 -3.32
C GLY A 171 3.82 4.39 -4.23
N ILE A 172 2.59 4.18 -3.74
CA ILE A 172 1.55 3.48 -4.53
C ILE A 172 0.75 4.50 -5.33
N ILE A 173 0.64 4.23 -6.64
CA ILE A 173 -0.13 5.02 -7.60
C ILE A 173 -1.40 4.25 -7.97
N SER A 174 -2.57 4.85 -7.76
CA SER A 174 -3.87 4.24 -8.08
C SER A 174 -4.65 5.08 -9.08
N ASN A 175 -5.28 4.41 -10.06
CA ASN A 175 -6.23 5.03 -10.96
C ASN A 175 -7.66 5.07 -10.40
N MET A 176 -7.91 4.42 -9.25
CA MET A 176 -9.23 4.31 -8.62
C MET A 176 -9.43 5.30 -7.48
N THR A 177 -8.46 5.41 -6.59
CA THR A 177 -8.52 6.27 -5.41
C THR A 177 -7.91 7.63 -5.71
N PRO A 178 -8.65 8.73 -5.50
CA PRO A 178 -8.10 10.08 -5.63
C PRO A 178 -6.95 10.34 -4.65
N PRO A 179 -6.09 11.33 -4.95
CA PRO A 179 -5.03 11.77 -4.05
C PRO A 179 -5.58 12.18 -2.67
N GLY A 180 -4.86 11.86 -1.60
CA GLY A 180 -5.26 12.13 -0.21
C GLY A 180 -4.43 13.22 0.51
N GLY A 181 -3.51 13.89 -0.19
CA GLY A 181 -2.61 14.92 0.36
C GLY A 181 -1.24 14.39 0.78
N GLY A 182 -0.88 13.16 0.39
CA GLY A 182 0.42 12.55 0.67
C GLY A 182 1.57 13.14 -0.17
N THR A 183 2.81 12.82 0.22
CA THR A 183 4.03 13.27 -0.48
C THR A 183 4.14 12.67 -1.88
N THR A 184 3.64 11.46 -2.10
CA THR A 184 3.66 10.76 -3.39
C THR A 184 2.46 11.05 -4.28
N ASP A 185 1.50 11.85 -3.80
CA ASP A 185 0.25 12.11 -4.52
C ASP A 185 0.45 12.91 -5.81
N TYR A 186 1.57 13.63 -5.94
CA TYR A 186 1.92 14.30 -7.20
C TYR A 186 1.85 13.32 -8.39
N ALA A 187 2.27 12.07 -8.16
CA ALA A 187 2.34 11.05 -9.20
C ALA A 187 0.94 10.55 -9.65
N VAL A 188 -0.11 10.91 -8.91
CA VAL A 188 -1.51 10.69 -9.28
C VAL A 188 -2.15 11.98 -9.78
N GLU A 189 -1.95 13.10 -9.06
CA GLU A 189 -2.51 14.42 -9.38
C GLU A 189 -2.14 14.88 -10.79
N ILE A 190 -0.91 14.59 -11.22
CA ILE A 190 -0.40 14.97 -12.54
C ILE A 190 -1.25 14.39 -13.69
N TYR A 191 -1.83 13.20 -13.55
CA TYR A 191 -2.68 12.59 -14.59
C TYR A 191 -4.05 13.26 -14.67
N TYR A 192 -4.65 13.61 -13.53
CA TYR A 192 -5.89 14.40 -13.50
C TYR A 192 -5.67 15.76 -14.13
N ALA A 193 -4.62 16.47 -13.73
CA ALA A 193 -4.26 17.78 -14.29
C ALA A 193 -3.95 17.71 -15.80
N ALA A 194 -3.30 16.64 -16.25
CA ALA A 194 -3.01 16.43 -17.66
C ALA A 194 -4.29 16.30 -18.50
N LEU A 195 -5.32 15.61 -17.98
CA LEU A 195 -6.60 15.42 -18.66
C LEU A 195 -7.53 16.64 -18.56
N GLU A 196 -7.42 17.43 -17.49
CA GLU A 196 -8.32 18.56 -17.22
C GLU A 196 -7.82 19.89 -17.82
N SER A 197 -6.53 20.16 -17.67
CA SER A 197 -5.96 21.49 -17.97
C SER A 197 -4.70 21.47 -18.82
N HIS A 198 -4.15 20.31 -19.14
CA HIS A 198 -2.86 20.12 -19.82
C HIS A 198 -1.68 20.79 -19.07
N HIS A 199 -1.85 21.09 -17.78
CA HIS A 199 -0.84 21.71 -16.94
C HIS A 199 -0.89 21.20 -15.50
N TYR A 200 0.28 20.94 -14.92
CA TYR A 200 0.41 20.59 -13.52
C TYR A 200 1.48 21.44 -12.82
N GLU A 201 1.16 21.97 -11.64
CA GLU A 201 2.09 22.64 -10.75
C GLU A 201 2.55 21.64 -9.67
N CYS A 202 3.75 21.07 -9.83
CA CYS A 202 4.28 20.07 -8.93
C CYS A 202 4.86 20.70 -7.66
N PHE A 203 4.60 20.09 -6.52
CA PHE A 203 5.11 20.52 -5.22
C PHE A 203 6.46 19.89 -4.83
N LEU A 204 7.02 19.02 -5.66
CA LEU A 204 8.37 18.48 -5.54
C LEU A 204 9.27 19.01 -6.65
N GLN A 205 10.58 18.98 -6.44
CA GLN A 205 11.56 19.30 -7.48
C GLN A 205 11.48 18.30 -8.64
N GLY A 206 11.73 18.77 -9.84
CA GLY A 206 11.58 17.97 -11.07
C GLY A 206 12.48 16.75 -11.13
N ASP A 207 13.60 16.76 -10.43
CA ASP A 207 14.61 15.70 -10.37
C ASP A 207 14.56 14.88 -9.06
N THR A 208 13.49 14.99 -8.27
CA THR A 208 13.28 14.19 -7.05
C THR A 208 12.89 12.78 -7.42
N TYR A 209 13.82 11.83 -7.37
CA TYR A 209 13.56 10.41 -7.60
C TYR A 209 12.90 9.76 -6.41
N LEU A 210 11.87 8.97 -6.65
CA LEU A 210 11.21 8.13 -5.66
C LEU A 210 10.91 6.76 -6.26
N ASP A 211 11.03 5.72 -5.44
CA ASP A 211 10.54 4.39 -5.82
C ASP A 211 9.01 4.38 -5.78
N MET A 212 8.39 3.92 -6.86
CA MET A 212 6.95 3.96 -7.09
C MET A 212 6.44 2.60 -7.59
N MET A 213 5.18 2.32 -7.32
CA MET A 213 4.51 1.09 -7.76
C MET A 213 3.08 1.39 -8.18
N TYR A 214 2.66 0.83 -9.30
CA TYR A 214 1.26 0.90 -9.72
C TYR A 214 0.39 -0.07 -8.89
N MET A 215 -0.84 0.33 -8.58
CA MET A 215 -1.74 -0.42 -7.71
C MET A 215 -1.94 -1.90 -8.11
N PRO A 216 -2.09 -2.26 -9.39
CA PRO A 216 -2.20 -3.68 -9.77
C PRO A 216 -0.98 -4.51 -9.34
N ASP A 217 0.23 -3.95 -9.39
CA ASP A 217 1.44 -4.63 -8.91
C ASP A 217 1.48 -4.67 -7.37
N ALA A 218 0.97 -3.65 -6.68
CA ALA A 218 0.87 -3.67 -5.22
C ALA A 218 -0.08 -4.78 -4.73
N VAL A 219 -1.23 -4.93 -5.38
CA VAL A 219 -2.19 -6.02 -5.11
C VAL A 219 -1.57 -7.39 -5.41
N LYS A 220 -0.90 -7.51 -6.56
CA LYS A 220 -0.18 -8.72 -6.96
C LYS A 220 0.88 -9.12 -5.93
N ALA A 221 1.68 -8.17 -5.42
CA ALA A 221 2.70 -8.43 -4.41
C ALA A 221 2.09 -9.01 -3.12
N ALA A 222 1.00 -8.39 -2.61
CA ALA A 222 0.30 -8.86 -1.41
C ALA A 222 -0.24 -10.27 -1.55
N ILE A 223 -0.76 -10.64 -2.71
CA ILE A 223 -1.33 -11.97 -2.96
C ILE A 223 -0.22 -12.99 -3.17
N GLN A 224 0.76 -12.71 -4.03
CA GLN A 224 1.84 -13.63 -4.34
C GLN A 224 2.68 -14.02 -3.11
N ILE A 225 3.01 -13.06 -2.24
CA ILE A 225 3.77 -13.38 -1.03
C ILE A 225 2.98 -14.31 -0.11
N MET A 226 1.66 -14.17 -0.03
CA MET A 226 0.82 -15.04 0.79
C MET A 226 0.59 -16.41 0.15
N GLU A 227 0.68 -16.55 -1.16
CA GLU A 227 0.62 -17.82 -1.90
C GLU A 227 1.98 -18.52 -1.99
N ALA A 228 3.07 -17.83 -1.68
CA ALA A 228 4.41 -18.37 -1.77
C ALA A 228 4.61 -19.57 -0.82
N ASP A 229 5.47 -20.49 -1.23
CA ASP A 229 5.89 -21.63 -0.38
C ASP A 229 6.62 -21.12 0.87
N PRO A 230 6.08 -21.33 2.08
CA PRO A 230 6.68 -20.82 3.31
C PRO A 230 8.09 -21.36 3.57
N SER A 231 8.44 -22.52 3.04
CA SER A 231 9.76 -23.13 3.22
C SER A 231 10.88 -22.41 2.45
N LYS A 232 10.52 -21.57 1.47
CA LYS A 232 11.46 -20.79 0.66
C LYS A 232 11.70 -19.38 1.20
N LEU A 233 10.85 -18.93 2.11
CA LEU A 233 10.92 -17.57 2.65
C LEU A 233 11.97 -17.49 3.77
N ARG A 234 13.08 -16.81 3.54
CA ARG A 234 14.11 -16.53 4.55
C ARG A 234 13.75 -15.25 5.33
N HIS A 235 13.34 -14.21 4.61
CA HIS A 235 13.03 -12.91 5.19
C HIS A 235 11.60 -12.80 5.71
N ARG A 236 10.73 -13.74 5.49
CA ARG A 236 9.34 -13.83 5.99
C ARG A 236 8.48 -12.58 5.77
N ASN A 237 8.77 -11.49 6.45
CA ASN A 237 8.05 -10.23 6.33
C ASN A 237 8.96 -9.09 5.85
N ALA A 238 8.36 -7.92 5.54
CA ALA A 238 9.06 -6.70 5.16
C ALA A 238 10.01 -6.84 3.95
N PHE A 239 9.65 -7.68 2.97
CA PHE A 239 10.41 -7.75 1.72
C PHE A 239 10.41 -6.39 1.01
N ASN A 240 11.55 -5.91 0.58
CA ASN A 240 11.62 -4.83 -0.38
C ASN A 240 10.99 -5.30 -1.69
N VAL A 241 10.05 -4.53 -2.24
CA VAL A 241 9.45 -4.74 -3.57
C VAL A 241 9.62 -3.47 -4.39
N ALA A 242 10.40 -3.54 -5.45
CA ALA A 242 10.60 -2.44 -6.39
C ALA A 242 9.77 -2.66 -7.66
N ALA A 243 9.33 -1.57 -8.27
CA ALA A 243 8.68 -1.61 -9.57
C ALA A 243 9.30 -0.61 -10.55
N MET A 244 9.28 0.68 -10.21
CA MET A 244 9.84 1.73 -11.03
C MET A 244 10.33 2.88 -10.15
N SER A 245 11.47 3.46 -10.51
CA SER A 245 11.99 4.69 -9.90
C SER A 245 11.97 5.78 -10.95
N PHE A 246 11.35 6.91 -10.64
CA PHE A 246 11.26 8.04 -11.56
C PHE A 246 11.09 9.36 -10.81
N CYS A 247 11.33 10.47 -11.50
CA CYS A 247 11.11 11.82 -11.02
C CYS A 247 9.91 12.49 -11.73
N PRO A 248 9.39 13.63 -11.21
CA PRO A 248 8.27 14.35 -11.83
C PRO A 248 8.50 14.72 -13.31
N GLU A 249 9.73 15.10 -13.70
CA GLU A 249 10.03 15.46 -15.09
C GLU A 249 9.98 14.25 -16.03
N GLU A 250 10.45 13.08 -15.61
CA GLU A 250 10.35 11.86 -16.39
C GLU A 250 8.89 11.43 -16.57
N GLN A 251 8.07 11.52 -15.50
CA GLN A 251 6.64 11.22 -15.59
C GLN A 251 5.96 12.20 -16.57
N ALA A 252 6.25 13.49 -16.49
CA ALA A 252 5.74 14.49 -17.44
C ALA A 252 6.17 14.19 -18.88
N ALA A 253 7.40 13.73 -19.10
CA ALA A 253 7.88 13.35 -20.43
C ALA A 253 7.05 12.18 -21.03
N TYR A 254 6.71 11.17 -20.24
CA TYR A 254 5.83 10.10 -20.70
C TYR A 254 4.39 10.57 -20.95
N ILE A 255 3.85 11.49 -20.14
CA ILE A 255 2.53 12.09 -20.39
C ILE A 255 2.52 12.84 -21.72
N ARG A 256 3.59 13.58 -22.06
CA ARG A 256 3.72 14.30 -23.35
C ARG A 256 3.69 13.38 -24.57
N THR A 257 3.99 12.09 -24.42
CA THR A 257 3.83 11.13 -25.52
C THR A 257 2.37 10.87 -25.88
N HIS A 258 1.45 11.14 -24.97
CA HIS A 258 -0.01 11.00 -25.16
C HIS A 258 -0.71 12.35 -25.29
N ILE A 259 -0.23 13.37 -24.59
CA ILE A 259 -0.76 14.75 -24.58
C ILE A 259 0.41 15.69 -24.88
N PRO A 260 0.71 15.97 -26.17
CA PRO A 260 1.94 16.67 -26.58
C PRO A 260 2.10 18.08 -26.04
N ASP A 261 1.00 18.78 -25.75
CA ASP A 261 0.95 20.13 -25.20
C ASP A 261 0.95 20.18 -23.66
N PHE A 262 1.11 19.02 -22.99
CA PHE A 262 1.20 18.98 -21.53
C PHE A 262 2.45 19.69 -21.01
N THR A 263 2.24 20.56 -20.03
CA THR A 263 3.29 21.33 -19.36
C THR A 263 3.33 21.06 -17.85
N ILE A 264 4.51 21.16 -17.27
CA ILE A 264 4.72 21.08 -15.82
C ILE A 264 5.46 22.33 -15.34
N SER A 265 5.07 22.84 -14.19
CA SER A 265 5.79 23.88 -13.44
C SER A 265 6.01 23.42 -12.00
N TYR A 266 6.84 24.14 -11.25
CA TYR A 266 7.26 23.70 -9.92
C TYR A 266 7.03 24.82 -8.90
N ARG A 267 6.28 24.50 -7.83
CA ARG A 267 6.14 25.32 -6.63
C ARG A 267 6.39 24.44 -5.41
N ILE A 268 7.65 24.40 -4.99
CA ILE A 268 8.14 23.44 -4.01
C ILE A 268 7.50 23.67 -2.63
N ASP A 269 6.88 22.61 -2.08
CA ASP A 269 6.49 22.53 -0.68
C ASP A 269 7.69 22.01 0.13
N PRO A 270 8.32 22.84 0.99
CA PRO A 270 9.54 22.44 1.68
C PRO A 270 9.32 21.26 2.66
N VAL A 271 8.11 21.09 3.19
CA VAL A 271 7.80 19.98 4.10
C VAL A 271 7.70 18.67 3.33
N LYS A 272 6.94 18.66 2.23
CA LYS A 272 6.81 17.49 1.37
C LYS A 272 8.14 17.10 0.72
N GLN A 273 8.93 18.11 0.29
CA GLN A 273 10.25 17.88 -0.28
C GLN A 273 11.18 17.22 0.74
N ALA A 274 11.24 17.71 1.97
CA ALA A 274 12.08 17.13 3.02
C ALA A 274 11.68 15.70 3.35
N ILE A 275 10.40 15.36 3.28
CA ILE A 275 9.91 13.98 3.45
C ILE A 275 10.38 13.12 2.26
N ALA A 276 10.18 13.57 1.02
CA ALA A 276 10.65 12.86 -0.18
C ALA A 276 12.16 12.62 -0.13
N ASP A 277 12.93 13.65 0.24
CA ASP A 277 14.38 13.55 0.37
C ASP A 277 14.87 12.60 1.47
N SER A 278 14.01 12.21 2.40
CA SER A 278 14.33 11.23 3.45
C SER A 278 14.10 9.78 3.04
N TRP A 279 13.43 9.54 1.91
CA TRP A 279 13.09 8.21 1.42
C TRP A 279 14.08 7.68 0.37
N PRO A 280 14.10 6.36 0.12
CA PRO A 280 14.86 5.76 -0.96
C PRO A 280 14.48 6.29 -2.34
N ASP A 281 15.49 6.50 -3.19
CA ASP A 281 15.29 6.75 -4.61
C ASP A 281 14.83 5.45 -5.33
N CYS A 282 15.40 4.30 -4.93
CA CYS A 282 15.01 2.97 -5.40
C CYS A 282 15.39 1.89 -4.39
N LEU A 283 14.59 0.81 -4.36
CA LEU A 283 14.83 -0.36 -3.52
C LEU A 283 15.59 -1.44 -4.28
N GLU A 284 16.40 -2.21 -3.55
CA GLU A 284 16.92 -3.48 -4.00
C GLU A 284 15.91 -4.57 -3.60
N ASP A 285 15.39 -5.36 -4.55
CA ASP A 285 14.33 -6.34 -4.35
C ASP A 285 14.75 -7.79 -4.67
N TYR A 286 16.07 -8.07 -4.66
CA TYR A 286 16.63 -9.38 -4.97
C TYR A 286 16.06 -10.49 -4.10
N ALA A 287 15.87 -10.24 -2.79
CA ALA A 287 15.28 -11.20 -1.88
C ALA A 287 13.86 -11.61 -2.34
N ALA A 288 13.01 -10.65 -2.68
CA ALA A 288 11.66 -10.92 -3.17
C ALA A 288 11.67 -11.70 -4.50
N ARG A 289 12.58 -11.37 -5.41
CA ARG A 289 12.73 -12.07 -6.69
C ARG A 289 13.15 -13.52 -6.53
N VAL A 290 14.07 -13.78 -5.63
CA VAL A 290 14.64 -15.15 -5.45
C VAL A 290 13.75 -16.02 -4.59
N GLU A 291 13.18 -15.47 -3.50
CA GLU A 291 12.47 -16.27 -2.52
C GLU A 291 11.02 -16.58 -2.90
N TRP A 292 10.36 -15.68 -3.62
CA TRP A 292 8.96 -15.89 -4.03
C TRP A 292 8.60 -15.42 -5.45
N GLY A 293 9.62 -15.12 -6.27
CA GLY A 293 9.44 -14.87 -7.70
C GLY A 293 8.81 -13.52 -8.03
N TRP A 294 9.01 -12.51 -7.18
CA TRP A 294 8.52 -11.16 -7.44
C TRP A 294 8.98 -10.63 -8.79
N LYS A 295 8.06 -10.06 -9.54
CA LYS A 295 8.34 -9.34 -10.77
C LYS A 295 7.21 -8.34 -11.02
N PRO A 296 7.48 -7.03 -11.12
CA PRO A 296 6.47 -6.05 -11.50
C PRO A 296 5.98 -6.31 -12.94
N SER A 297 4.74 -5.92 -13.20
CA SER A 297 4.08 -6.08 -14.51
C SER A 297 4.06 -4.76 -15.29
N TYR A 298 4.19 -3.64 -14.60
CA TYR A 298 4.13 -2.30 -15.18
C TYR A 298 5.46 -1.58 -15.07
N ASP A 299 5.83 -0.90 -16.15
CA ASP A 299 6.81 0.17 -16.18
C ASP A 299 6.12 1.54 -16.23
N LEU A 300 6.89 2.63 -16.24
CA LEU A 300 6.35 3.98 -16.27
C LEU A 300 5.53 4.26 -17.54
N GLN A 301 5.92 3.70 -18.66
CA GLN A 301 5.19 3.84 -19.93
C GLN A 301 3.82 3.15 -19.87
N GLY A 302 3.78 1.89 -19.48
CA GLY A 302 2.55 1.10 -19.36
C GLY A 302 1.59 1.66 -18.32
N MET A 303 2.12 2.09 -17.17
CA MET A 303 1.34 2.77 -16.13
C MET A 303 0.75 4.08 -16.65
N THR A 304 1.54 4.92 -17.33
CA THR A 304 1.06 6.21 -17.87
C THR A 304 -0.10 6.01 -18.85
N ALA A 305 0.04 5.06 -19.77
CA ALA A 305 -1.02 4.75 -20.72
C ALA A 305 -2.32 4.31 -20.03
N ASP A 306 -2.22 3.41 -19.05
CA ASP A 306 -3.38 2.89 -18.31
C ASP A 306 -4.02 3.96 -17.41
N MET A 307 -3.21 4.78 -16.72
CA MET A 307 -3.70 5.89 -15.90
C MET A 307 -4.50 6.90 -16.71
N LEU A 308 -3.95 7.40 -17.84
CA LEU A 308 -4.63 8.35 -18.70
C LEU A 308 -5.93 7.78 -19.27
N LYS A 309 -5.92 6.53 -19.72
CA LYS A 309 -7.10 5.84 -20.24
C LYS A 309 -8.19 5.70 -19.18
N THR A 310 -7.85 5.09 -18.05
CA THR A 310 -8.84 4.73 -17.02
C THR A 310 -9.43 5.97 -16.33
N ILE A 311 -8.60 6.97 -16.02
CA ILE A 311 -9.07 8.22 -15.44
C ILE A 311 -9.95 8.96 -16.45
N GLY A 312 -9.53 9.05 -17.73
CA GLY A 312 -10.32 9.69 -18.79
C GLY A 312 -11.69 9.06 -18.98
N GLU A 313 -11.78 7.73 -19.04
CA GLU A 313 -13.07 7.00 -19.13
C GLU A 313 -13.98 7.29 -17.92
N ARG A 314 -13.42 7.39 -16.72
CA ARG A 314 -14.17 7.71 -15.50
C ARG A 314 -14.66 9.16 -15.45
N MET A 315 -13.86 10.11 -15.95
CA MET A 315 -14.26 11.52 -16.05
C MET A 315 -15.43 11.70 -17.02
N VAL A 316 -15.38 11.04 -18.18
CA VAL A 316 -16.48 11.04 -19.16
C VAL A 316 -17.77 10.47 -18.54
N LYS A 317 -17.70 9.35 -17.82
CA LYS A 317 -18.86 8.74 -17.15
C LYS A 317 -19.47 9.65 -16.07
N LYS A 318 -18.65 10.41 -15.34
CA LYS A 318 -19.13 11.36 -14.31
C LYS A 318 -19.69 12.66 -14.91
N GLY A 319 -19.15 13.13 -16.04
CA GLY A 319 -19.60 14.33 -16.74
C GLY A 319 -20.83 14.09 -17.67
N GLY A 320 -21.14 12.84 -17.95
CA GLY A 320 -22.19 12.41 -18.88
C GLY A 320 -23.52 12.07 -18.23
N ASN A 321 -24.04 12.90 -17.30
CA ASN A 321 -25.47 12.85 -16.95
C ASN A 321 -26.18 13.96 -17.75
N PRO A 322 -26.79 13.68 -18.92
CA PRO A 322 -27.67 14.63 -19.57
C PRO A 322 -28.92 14.81 -18.68
N ARG A 323 -29.24 16.06 -18.40
CA ARG A 323 -30.49 16.47 -17.78
C ARG A 323 -31.68 15.91 -18.54
#